data_0f9f2075a739fd18abd7e7427948bdbd
#
_entry.id   0f9f2075a739fd18abd7e7427948bdbd
#
_cell.length_a   1.000
_cell.length_b   1.000
_cell.length_c   1.000
_cell.angle_alpha   90.00
_cell.angle_beta   90.00
_cell.angle_gamma   90.00
#
_symmetry.space_group_name_H-M   'P 1'
#
loop_
_entity.id
_entity.type
_entity.pdbx_description
1 polymer ?
#
loop_
_entity_poly.entity_id
_entity_poly.type
_entity_poly.pdbx_seq_one_letter_code
_entity_poly.pdbx_strand_id
1 'polypeptide(L)'
;MKYNLVQMEDGGEANLTVVHNGEMYVATDTHPNFAQIVAGLATGDESVVELFDVQKTAQKRFERLSERVTVSNGKVYLDGEEVDNALTQQVVNFINAGVEDFKPLINFFEKVETNQNAHSRAQLYTWLRDRNITLTEDGNFIAYKGVRVENGEYFSISTGKAISNGVEYNGAIPNPLGAVVEMPRSEVQHDPSVGCHTGLHAGTWNYARDFARGAVLTVEINPRDVVSVPTDCDAQKLRVCRYVVKDVTEVELDTPVYPTYDDYEIDEYDDLGYDDDSDYDDEDVDTEAPTHVESKEEKEATESTGVVTADVSSAITWRPVESHWAPEDPEAPWNRV
;
A
#
# COMPACT_ATOMS: atom_id res chain seq x y z
N MET A 1 -28.95 31.54 -11.42
CA MET A 1 -28.30 30.27 -11.80
C MET A 1 -29.27 29.46 -12.68
N LYS A 2 -28.75 28.74 -13.71
CA LYS A 2 -29.53 27.81 -14.54
C LYS A 2 -28.78 26.46 -14.54
N TYR A 3 -29.52 25.37 -14.47
CA TYR A 3 -28.90 24.04 -14.55
C TYR A 3 -29.71 23.08 -15.39
N ASN A 4 -29.04 22.05 -15.88
CA ASN A 4 -29.60 20.90 -16.59
C ASN A 4 -28.99 19.64 -16.04
N LEU A 5 -29.84 18.73 -15.53
CA LEU A 5 -29.47 17.40 -15.07
C LEU A 5 -30.04 16.40 -16.07
N VAL A 6 -29.16 15.64 -16.72
CA VAL A 6 -29.53 14.56 -17.64
C VAL A 6 -29.18 13.25 -16.97
N GLN A 7 -30.18 12.42 -16.76
CA GLN A 7 -30.04 11.06 -16.25
C GLN A 7 -30.43 10.08 -17.35
N MET A 8 -29.58 9.12 -17.65
CA MET A 8 -29.87 8.13 -18.68
C MET A 8 -30.89 7.10 -18.16
N GLU A 9 -31.88 6.73 -18.98
CA GLU A 9 -32.94 5.77 -18.59
C GLU A 9 -32.39 4.33 -18.33
N ASP A 10 -31.21 4.02 -18.83
CA ASP A 10 -30.58 2.68 -18.75
C ASP A 10 -29.54 2.56 -17.61
N GLY A 11 -29.57 3.43 -16.62
CA GLY A 11 -28.59 3.39 -15.53
C GLY A 11 -27.18 3.88 -15.93
N GLY A 12 -27.07 4.62 -17.04
CA GLY A 12 -25.82 5.28 -17.45
C GLY A 12 -25.53 6.51 -16.60
N GLU A 13 -24.30 7.03 -16.71
CA GLU A 13 -23.82 8.21 -15.97
C GLU A 13 -24.78 9.39 -16.03
N ALA A 14 -25.10 9.97 -14.88
CA ALA A 14 -25.81 11.23 -14.81
C ALA A 14 -24.86 12.40 -15.09
N ASN A 15 -25.31 13.35 -15.93
CA ASN A 15 -24.55 14.54 -16.28
C ASN A 15 -25.28 15.81 -15.82
N LEU A 16 -24.59 16.61 -15.04
CA LEU A 16 -25.07 17.89 -14.54
C LEU A 16 -24.27 19.03 -15.18
N THR A 17 -25.00 19.99 -15.77
CA THR A 17 -24.42 21.24 -16.26
C THR A 17 -25.06 22.40 -15.52
N VAL A 18 -24.26 23.30 -14.97
CA VAL A 18 -24.69 24.49 -14.25
C VAL A 18 -24.09 25.73 -14.96
N VAL A 19 -24.91 26.74 -15.18
CA VAL A 19 -24.45 28.06 -15.70
C VAL A 19 -24.74 29.11 -14.64
N HIS A 20 -23.67 29.74 -14.15
CA HIS A 20 -23.72 30.78 -13.13
C HIS A 20 -22.75 31.92 -13.51
N ASN A 21 -23.23 33.18 -13.51
CA ASN A 21 -22.44 34.37 -13.81
C ASN A 21 -21.68 34.32 -15.15
N GLY A 22 -22.20 33.56 -16.14
CA GLY A 22 -21.60 33.43 -17.47
C GLY A 22 -20.56 32.32 -17.57
N GLU A 23 -20.27 31.63 -16.48
CA GLU A 23 -19.40 30.47 -16.43
C GLU A 23 -20.23 29.18 -16.45
N MET A 24 -19.65 28.11 -17.02
CA MET A 24 -20.28 26.80 -17.13
C MET A 24 -19.49 25.78 -16.30
N TYR A 25 -20.21 25.08 -15.47
CA TYR A 25 -19.71 24.01 -14.60
C TYR A 25 -20.34 22.70 -15.00
N VAL A 26 -19.54 21.63 -15.05
CA VAL A 26 -20.02 20.29 -15.43
C VAL A 26 -19.55 19.28 -14.40
N ALA A 27 -20.44 18.37 -14.00
CA ALA A 27 -20.12 17.24 -13.13
C ALA A 27 -20.90 16.00 -13.59
N THR A 28 -20.31 14.82 -13.39
CA THR A 28 -20.99 13.53 -13.52
C THR A 28 -21.32 12.98 -12.13
N ASP A 29 -22.12 11.93 -12.05
CA ASP A 29 -22.43 11.25 -10.78
C ASP A 29 -21.21 10.67 -10.06
N THR A 30 -20.10 10.49 -10.78
CA THR A 30 -18.79 10.13 -10.20
C THR A 30 -18.09 11.29 -9.48
N HIS A 31 -18.62 12.55 -9.61
CA HIS A 31 -18.05 13.70 -8.92
C HIS A 31 -18.29 13.61 -7.40
N PRO A 32 -17.24 13.74 -6.53
CA PRO A 32 -17.36 13.55 -5.08
C PRO A 32 -18.45 14.36 -4.40
N ASN A 33 -18.72 15.58 -4.93
CA ASN A 33 -19.74 16.47 -4.37
C ASN A 33 -21.07 16.42 -5.16
N PHE A 34 -21.27 15.47 -6.08
CA PHE A 34 -22.42 15.46 -6.98
C PHE A 34 -23.76 15.52 -6.23
N ALA A 35 -23.97 14.66 -5.24
CA ALA A 35 -25.19 14.64 -4.44
C ALA A 35 -25.43 15.96 -3.71
N GLN A 36 -24.37 16.58 -3.16
CA GLN A 36 -24.47 17.86 -2.46
C GLN A 36 -24.78 19.00 -3.42
N ILE A 37 -24.17 19.01 -4.62
CA ILE A 37 -24.46 20.00 -5.68
C ILE A 37 -25.93 19.89 -6.09
N VAL A 38 -26.42 18.69 -6.39
CA VAL A 38 -27.82 18.47 -6.80
C VAL A 38 -28.79 18.90 -5.71
N ALA A 39 -28.54 18.55 -4.44
CA ALA A 39 -29.36 18.95 -3.30
C ALA A 39 -29.41 20.47 -3.12
N GLY A 40 -28.28 21.15 -3.22
CA GLY A 40 -28.23 22.61 -3.11
C GLY A 40 -28.88 23.33 -4.29
N LEU A 41 -28.73 22.81 -5.51
CA LEU A 41 -29.46 23.31 -6.67
C LEU A 41 -30.99 23.24 -6.50
N ALA A 42 -31.48 22.15 -5.93
CA ALA A 42 -32.90 21.94 -5.64
C ALA A 42 -33.45 22.96 -4.62
N THR A 43 -32.60 23.44 -3.70
CA THR A 43 -32.96 24.48 -2.72
C THR A 43 -32.65 25.89 -3.18
N GLY A 44 -32.06 26.08 -4.38
CA GLY A 44 -31.70 27.37 -4.93
C GLY A 44 -30.44 27.99 -4.31
N ASP A 45 -29.59 27.19 -3.69
CA ASP A 45 -28.33 27.63 -3.11
C ASP A 45 -27.31 27.90 -4.23
N GLU A 46 -26.95 29.17 -4.44
CA GLU A 46 -25.97 29.57 -5.47
C GLU A 46 -24.53 29.27 -5.07
N SER A 47 -24.26 28.99 -3.79
CA SER A 47 -22.90 28.66 -3.31
C SER A 47 -22.40 27.28 -3.78
N VAL A 48 -23.31 26.44 -4.28
CA VAL A 48 -22.97 25.09 -4.81
C VAL A 48 -21.96 25.13 -5.96
N VAL A 49 -21.79 26.25 -6.64
CA VAL A 49 -20.76 26.41 -7.68
C VAL A 49 -19.33 26.20 -7.14
N GLU A 50 -19.13 26.46 -5.85
CA GLU A 50 -17.84 26.22 -5.21
C GLU A 50 -17.54 24.72 -5.03
N LEU A 51 -18.57 23.87 -5.00
CA LEU A 51 -18.46 22.43 -4.84
C LEU A 51 -17.93 21.72 -6.10
N PHE A 52 -18.00 22.37 -7.27
CA PHE A 52 -17.44 21.84 -8.51
C PHE A 52 -15.90 21.83 -8.50
N ASP A 53 -15.27 22.69 -7.71
CA ASP A 53 -13.82 22.65 -7.47
C ASP A 53 -13.52 21.73 -6.29
N VAL A 54 -13.26 20.45 -6.60
CA VAL A 54 -12.97 19.41 -5.60
C VAL A 54 -11.75 19.79 -4.77
N GLN A 55 -10.69 20.31 -5.40
CA GLN A 55 -9.46 20.67 -4.73
C GLN A 55 -9.70 21.81 -3.72
N LYS A 56 -10.39 22.86 -4.13
CA LYS A 56 -10.72 23.98 -3.26
C LYS A 56 -11.64 23.58 -2.11
N THR A 57 -12.60 22.69 -2.39
CA THR A 57 -13.53 22.17 -1.37
C THR A 57 -12.81 21.33 -0.33
N ALA A 58 -11.96 20.41 -0.78
CA ALA A 58 -11.16 19.58 0.09
C ALA A 58 -10.12 20.38 0.88
N GLN A 59 -9.49 21.40 0.26
CA GLN A 59 -8.62 22.34 0.97
C GLN A 59 -9.35 23.03 2.12
N LYS A 60 -10.55 23.58 1.88
CA LYS A 60 -11.37 24.22 2.93
C LYS A 60 -11.78 23.24 4.01
N ARG A 61 -12.05 21.96 3.67
CA ARG A 61 -12.32 20.90 4.66
C ARG A 61 -11.09 20.60 5.51
N PHE A 62 -9.95 20.40 4.85
CA PHE A 62 -8.70 20.12 5.53
C PHE A 62 -8.30 21.21 6.53
N GLU A 63 -8.43 22.48 6.15
CA GLU A 63 -8.21 23.63 7.03
C GLU A 63 -9.18 23.70 8.22
N ARG A 64 -10.42 23.20 8.05
CA ARG A 64 -11.41 23.15 9.15
C ARG A 64 -11.17 22.03 10.14
N LEU A 65 -10.58 20.91 9.70
CA LEU A 65 -10.36 19.74 10.54
C LEU A 65 -9.14 19.88 11.45
N SER A 66 -8.23 20.78 11.10
CA SER A 66 -7.06 21.06 11.94
C SER A 66 -6.75 22.55 11.94
N GLU A 67 -6.86 23.19 13.11
CA GLU A 67 -6.39 24.58 13.31
C GLU A 67 -4.87 24.71 13.08
N ARG A 68 -4.16 23.59 13.02
CA ARG A 68 -2.70 23.50 12.84
C ARG A 68 -2.26 23.49 11.39
N VAL A 69 -3.17 23.15 10.47
CA VAL A 69 -2.85 23.03 9.05
C VAL A 69 -3.47 24.17 8.26
N THR A 70 -2.65 24.81 7.44
CA THR A 70 -3.12 25.78 6.43
C THR A 70 -2.57 25.41 5.07
N VAL A 71 -3.37 25.64 4.02
CA VAL A 71 -2.94 25.44 2.63
C VAL A 71 -2.95 26.78 1.91
N SER A 72 -1.80 27.19 1.42
CA SER A 72 -1.64 28.46 0.72
C SER A 72 -0.74 28.30 -0.50
N ASN A 73 -1.20 28.81 -1.66
CA ASN A 73 -0.44 28.77 -2.92
C ASN A 73 0.04 27.35 -3.31
N GLY A 74 -0.78 26.31 -3.05
CA GLY A 74 -0.44 24.92 -3.33
C GLY A 74 0.60 24.31 -2.37
N LYS A 75 0.91 24.99 -1.28
CA LYS A 75 1.78 24.52 -0.22
C LYS A 75 1.00 24.26 1.07
N VAL A 76 1.40 23.25 1.80
CA VAL A 76 0.84 22.90 3.12
C VAL A 76 1.77 23.42 4.20
N TYR A 77 1.17 23.99 5.24
CA TYR A 77 1.86 24.49 6.44
C TYR A 77 1.26 23.79 7.66
N LEU A 78 2.10 23.28 8.53
CA LEU A 78 1.73 22.73 9.84
C LEU A 78 2.27 23.67 10.93
N ASP A 79 1.40 24.20 11.78
CA ASP A 79 1.77 25.22 12.81
C ASP A 79 2.49 26.44 12.24
N GLY A 80 2.23 26.79 10.99
CA GLY A 80 2.84 27.91 10.28
C GLY A 80 4.20 27.61 9.61
N GLU A 81 4.73 26.41 9.77
CA GLU A 81 5.93 25.95 9.06
C GLU A 81 5.57 25.16 7.79
N GLU A 82 6.30 25.45 6.69
CA GLU A 82 6.06 24.75 5.42
C GLU A 82 6.42 23.28 5.54
N VAL A 83 5.47 22.42 5.17
CA VAL A 83 5.66 20.97 5.14
C VAL A 83 6.40 20.56 3.86
N ASP A 84 7.20 19.49 3.93
CA ASP A 84 7.92 18.95 2.77
C ASP A 84 6.98 18.67 1.59
N ASN A 85 7.46 18.92 0.37
CA ASN A 85 6.68 18.68 -0.86
C ASN A 85 6.14 17.25 -0.99
N ALA A 86 6.85 16.25 -0.45
CA ALA A 86 6.38 14.87 -0.46
C ALA A 86 5.09 14.71 0.36
N LEU A 87 5.00 15.38 1.51
CA LEU A 87 3.79 15.40 2.34
C LEU A 87 2.67 16.23 1.69
N THR A 88 3.02 17.36 1.06
CA THR A 88 2.07 18.15 0.26
C THR A 88 1.43 17.29 -0.83
N GLN A 89 2.20 16.41 -1.49
CA GLN A 89 1.67 15.50 -2.49
C GLN A 89 0.63 14.53 -1.89
N GLN A 90 0.84 14.02 -0.69
CA GLN A 90 -0.15 13.15 -0.02
C GLN A 90 -1.46 13.88 0.27
N VAL A 91 -1.40 15.16 0.65
CA VAL A 91 -2.63 15.99 0.78
C VAL A 91 -3.39 16.06 -0.55
N VAL A 92 -2.69 16.31 -1.64
CA VAL A 92 -3.29 16.36 -2.99
C VAL A 92 -3.89 15.01 -3.36
N ASN A 93 -3.23 13.91 -3.04
CA ASN A 93 -3.73 12.56 -3.31
C ASN A 93 -5.05 12.28 -2.55
N PHE A 94 -5.12 12.65 -1.26
CA PHE A 94 -6.35 12.53 -0.47
C PHE A 94 -7.49 13.35 -1.07
N ILE A 95 -7.18 14.59 -1.48
CA ILE A 95 -8.13 15.50 -2.13
C ILE A 95 -8.66 14.88 -3.43
N ASN A 96 -7.77 14.40 -4.29
CA ASN A 96 -8.12 13.84 -5.59
C ASN A 96 -8.93 12.53 -5.47
N ALA A 97 -8.66 11.74 -4.43
CA ALA A 97 -9.40 10.53 -4.12
C ALA A 97 -10.78 10.81 -3.45
N GLY A 98 -11.11 12.07 -3.20
CA GLY A 98 -12.39 12.45 -2.59
C GLY A 98 -12.52 12.02 -1.12
N VAL A 99 -11.40 11.74 -0.44
CA VAL A 99 -11.43 11.36 0.98
C VAL A 99 -11.94 12.52 1.82
N GLU A 100 -12.99 12.27 2.60
CA GLU A 100 -13.63 13.30 3.42
C GLU A 100 -12.97 13.44 4.81
N ASP A 101 -12.44 12.34 5.36
CA ASP A 101 -11.73 12.32 6.62
C ASP A 101 -10.22 12.45 6.42
N PHE A 102 -9.68 13.60 6.81
CA PHE A 102 -8.24 13.88 6.77
C PHE A 102 -7.50 13.50 8.07
N LYS A 103 -8.18 12.95 9.05
CA LYS A 103 -7.57 12.56 10.33
C LYS A 103 -6.40 11.58 10.14
N PRO A 104 -6.47 10.56 9.28
CA PRO A 104 -5.32 9.68 8.99
C PRO A 104 -4.08 10.46 8.54
N LEU A 105 -4.27 11.46 7.68
CA LEU A 105 -3.18 12.26 7.15
C LEU A 105 -2.57 13.20 8.20
N ILE A 106 -3.40 13.81 9.05
CA ILE A 106 -2.94 14.65 10.17
C ILE A 106 -2.13 13.79 11.16
N ASN A 107 -2.67 12.63 11.55
CA ASN A 107 -1.99 11.68 12.41
C ASN A 107 -0.64 11.22 11.82
N PHE A 108 -0.59 11.03 10.50
CA PHE A 108 0.63 10.68 9.79
C PHE A 108 1.69 11.80 9.90
N PHE A 109 1.32 13.05 9.67
CA PHE A 109 2.24 14.20 9.82
C PHE A 109 2.82 14.27 11.23
N GLU A 110 1.98 14.14 12.25
CA GLU A 110 2.42 14.12 13.63
C GLU A 110 3.39 12.98 13.92
N LYS A 111 3.14 11.79 13.37
CA LYS A 111 4.03 10.63 13.55
C LYS A 111 5.36 10.79 12.83
N VAL A 112 5.40 11.44 11.66
CA VAL A 112 6.66 11.75 10.98
C VAL A 112 7.56 12.59 11.88
N GLU A 113 7.00 13.61 12.55
CA GLU A 113 7.76 14.47 13.47
C GLU A 113 8.25 13.73 14.73
N THR A 114 7.61 12.63 15.11
CA THR A 114 8.09 11.79 16.23
C THR A 114 9.36 10.99 15.89
N ASN A 115 9.74 10.89 14.62
CA ASN A 115 11.02 10.30 14.23
C ASN A 115 12.14 11.29 14.57
N GLN A 116 12.84 11.04 15.69
CA GLN A 116 13.84 11.94 16.24
C GLN A 116 15.08 12.13 15.35
N ASN A 117 15.29 11.24 14.38
CA ASN A 117 16.41 11.31 13.48
C ASN A 117 16.04 12.08 12.20
N ALA A 118 16.54 13.32 12.07
CA ALA A 118 16.28 14.18 10.92
C ALA A 118 16.74 13.55 9.59
N HIS A 119 17.82 12.78 9.58
CA HIS A 119 18.30 12.05 8.41
C HIS A 119 17.31 10.96 7.99
N SER A 120 16.76 10.21 8.95
CA SER A 120 15.71 9.20 8.66
C SER A 120 14.43 9.86 8.12
N ARG A 121 14.02 11.04 8.65
CA ARG A 121 12.88 11.80 8.11
C ARG A 121 13.13 12.24 6.68
N ALA A 122 14.29 12.82 6.39
CA ALA A 122 14.64 13.23 5.03
C ALA A 122 14.63 12.07 4.03
N GLN A 123 15.09 10.88 4.44
CA GLN A 123 15.03 9.69 3.62
C GLN A 123 13.60 9.19 3.43
N LEU A 124 12.76 9.21 4.48
CA LEU A 124 11.34 8.89 4.36
C LEU A 124 10.65 9.81 3.36
N TYR A 125 10.92 11.11 3.38
CA TYR A 125 10.41 12.05 2.38
C TYR A 125 10.85 11.70 0.96
N THR A 126 12.08 11.21 0.78
CA THR A 126 12.55 10.71 -0.52
C THR A 126 11.75 9.49 -0.97
N TRP A 127 11.43 8.58 -0.05
CA TRP A 127 10.61 7.40 -0.35
C TRP A 127 9.16 7.75 -0.68
N LEU A 128 8.59 8.75 0.00
CA LEU A 128 7.22 9.22 -0.21
C LEU A 128 7.04 10.01 -1.52
N ARG A 129 8.15 10.53 -2.09
CA ARG A 129 8.09 11.35 -3.30
C ARG A 129 7.54 10.54 -4.47
N ASP A 130 6.61 11.16 -5.18
CA ASP A 130 5.98 10.61 -6.39
C ASP A 130 5.25 9.26 -6.17
N ARG A 131 4.82 8.99 -4.93
CA ARG A 131 4.09 7.78 -4.57
C ARG A 131 2.76 8.10 -3.91
N ASN A 132 1.76 7.32 -4.25
CA ASN A 132 0.55 7.23 -3.46
C ASN A 132 0.83 6.26 -2.30
N ILE A 133 0.50 6.66 -1.09
CA ILE A 133 0.59 5.81 0.08
C ILE A 133 -0.79 5.58 0.68
N THR A 134 -1.01 4.38 1.17
CA THR A 134 -2.19 4.05 1.95
C THR A 134 -1.89 4.28 3.42
N LEU A 135 -2.73 5.04 4.12
CA LEU A 135 -2.60 5.34 5.54
C LEU A 135 -3.62 4.55 6.34
N THR A 136 -3.27 4.15 7.55
CA THR A 136 -4.25 3.68 8.54
C THR A 136 -4.90 4.88 9.24
N GLU A 137 -6.05 4.69 9.89
CA GLU A 137 -6.73 5.74 10.67
C GLU A 137 -5.82 6.40 11.70
N ASP A 138 -4.91 5.61 12.29
CA ASP A 138 -3.92 6.08 13.25
C ASP A 138 -2.76 6.86 12.62
N GLY A 139 -2.68 6.97 11.28
CA GLY A 139 -1.60 7.66 10.57
C GLY A 139 -0.30 6.84 10.49
N ASN A 140 -0.36 5.52 10.59
CA ASN A 140 0.71 4.66 10.10
C ASN A 140 0.55 4.52 8.58
N PHE A 141 1.58 4.06 7.88
CA PHE A 141 1.47 3.82 6.45
C PHE A 141 1.64 2.34 6.13
N ILE A 142 1.08 1.95 5.00
CA ILE A 142 1.19 0.60 4.47
C ILE A 142 2.40 0.52 3.53
N ALA A 143 3.16 -0.53 3.70
CA ALA A 143 4.20 -0.97 2.79
C ALA A 143 4.07 -2.49 2.55
N TYR A 144 4.92 -3.03 1.69
CA TYR A 144 4.84 -4.43 1.30
C TYR A 144 6.13 -5.17 1.64
N LYS A 145 6.01 -6.46 1.92
CA LYS A 145 7.12 -7.33 2.25
C LYS A 145 7.02 -8.67 1.51
N GLY A 146 7.99 -8.94 0.62
CA GLY A 146 8.15 -10.27 0.06
C GLY A 146 8.64 -11.25 1.10
N VAL A 147 8.01 -12.43 1.17
CA VAL A 147 8.32 -13.51 2.10
C VAL A 147 8.44 -14.84 1.37
N ARG A 148 9.11 -15.81 1.99
CA ARG A 148 9.03 -17.21 1.59
C ARG A 148 7.93 -17.90 2.37
N VAL A 149 7.30 -18.89 1.74
CA VAL A 149 6.26 -19.72 2.35
C VAL A 149 6.83 -21.12 2.57
N GLU A 150 6.77 -21.62 3.79
CA GLU A 150 7.20 -22.97 4.19
C GLU A 150 6.12 -23.60 5.05
N ASN A 151 5.53 -24.69 4.59
CA ASN A 151 4.44 -25.41 5.30
C ASN A 151 3.22 -24.54 5.63
N GLY A 152 2.91 -23.54 4.78
CA GLY A 152 1.82 -22.60 5.01
C GLY A 152 2.15 -21.44 5.97
N GLU A 153 3.38 -21.34 6.45
CA GLU A 153 3.86 -20.26 7.29
C GLU A 153 4.74 -19.28 6.53
N TYR A 154 4.74 -18.02 6.94
CA TYR A 154 5.47 -16.92 6.28
C TYR A 154 6.77 -16.63 7.02
N PHE A 155 7.89 -16.59 6.28
CA PHE A 155 9.20 -16.26 6.82
C PHE A 155 9.89 -15.17 6.00
N SER A 156 10.70 -14.36 6.68
CA SER A 156 11.58 -13.41 5.96
C SER A 156 12.50 -14.16 4.99
N ILE A 157 12.79 -13.56 3.83
CA ILE A 157 13.64 -14.17 2.78
C ILE A 157 15.03 -14.46 3.34
N SER A 158 15.63 -13.48 4.00
CA SER A 158 16.94 -13.61 4.65
C SER A 158 16.81 -14.02 6.10
N THR A 159 17.82 -14.72 6.59
CA THR A 159 17.98 -15.02 8.02
C THR A 159 18.57 -13.79 8.72
N GLY A 160 18.29 -13.67 10.03
CA GLY A 160 18.78 -12.57 10.84
C GLY A 160 18.36 -12.70 12.29
N LYS A 161 18.53 -11.62 13.06
CA LYS A 161 18.02 -11.49 14.42
C LYS A 161 16.87 -10.53 14.44
N ALA A 162 15.75 -10.95 15.00
CA ALA A 162 14.59 -10.11 15.24
C ALA A 162 13.70 -10.71 16.33
N ILE A 163 12.78 -9.93 16.83
CA ILE A 163 11.71 -10.33 17.72
C ILE A 163 10.43 -10.42 16.89
N SER A 164 9.72 -11.51 16.97
CA SER A 164 8.38 -11.66 16.36
C SER A 164 7.40 -12.07 17.46
N ASN A 165 6.37 -11.25 17.68
CA ASN A 165 5.41 -11.40 18.78
C ASN A 165 6.08 -11.63 20.16
N GLY A 166 7.14 -10.87 20.45
CA GLY A 166 7.85 -10.94 21.73
C GLY A 166 8.82 -12.13 21.87
N VAL A 167 8.96 -12.96 20.85
CA VAL A 167 9.91 -14.09 20.84
C VAL A 167 11.13 -13.71 20.00
N GLU A 168 12.32 -13.90 20.56
CA GLU A 168 13.57 -13.66 19.83
C GLU A 168 13.88 -14.82 18.88
N TYR A 169 14.23 -14.46 17.64
CA TYR A 169 14.68 -15.39 16.61
C TYR A 169 16.09 -15.01 16.14
N ASN A 170 16.90 -16.03 15.93
CA ASN A 170 18.21 -15.91 15.32
C ASN A 170 18.29 -16.93 14.17
N GLY A 171 17.97 -16.49 12.96
CA GLY A 171 17.83 -17.35 11.78
C GLY A 171 16.60 -17.00 10.97
N ALA A 172 15.70 -17.96 10.74
CA ALA A 172 14.42 -17.73 10.09
C ALA A 172 13.51 -16.89 10.97
N ILE A 173 13.02 -15.76 10.46
CA ILE A 173 12.13 -14.84 11.20
C ILE A 173 10.70 -15.08 10.72
N PRO A 174 9.79 -15.60 11.57
CA PRO A 174 8.40 -15.80 11.20
C PRO A 174 7.64 -14.46 11.12
N ASN A 175 6.69 -14.39 10.19
CA ASN A 175 5.84 -13.24 9.94
C ASN A 175 4.36 -13.66 9.89
N PRO A 176 3.78 -14.26 10.93
CA PRO A 176 2.38 -14.62 10.90
C PRO A 176 1.50 -13.35 10.88
N LEU A 177 0.27 -13.48 10.39
CA LEU A 177 -0.69 -12.37 10.38
C LEU A 177 -0.91 -11.84 11.80
N GLY A 178 -0.99 -10.53 11.94
CA GLY A 178 -1.08 -9.82 13.21
C GLY A 178 0.25 -9.69 13.97
N ALA A 179 1.34 -10.31 13.49
CA ALA A 179 2.61 -10.26 14.20
C ALA A 179 3.22 -8.87 14.22
N VAL A 180 3.72 -8.49 15.39
CA VAL A 180 4.67 -7.39 15.56
C VAL A 180 6.07 -7.94 15.36
N VAL A 181 6.77 -7.49 14.33
CA VAL A 181 8.16 -7.85 14.07
C VAL A 181 9.04 -6.64 14.33
N GLU A 182 10.03 -6.79 15.20
CA GLU A 182 10.86 -5.67 15.64
C GLU A 182 12.32 -6.07 15.90
N MET A 183 13.18 -5.08 15.88
CA MET A 183 14.59 -5.19 16.28
C MET A 183 15.07 -3.86 16.85
N PRO A 184 16.17 -3.84 17.64
CA PRO A 184 16.72 -2.58 18.14
C PRO A 184 17.06 -1.61 17.00
N ARG A 185 16.57 -0.37 17.09
CA ARG A 185 16.82 0.67 16.07
C ARG A 185 18.31 0.89 15.83
N SER A 186 19.14 0.82 16.89
CA SER A 186 20.58 0.98 16.83
C SER A 186 21.30 -0.12 16.02
N GLU A 187 20.67 -1.25 15.79
CA GLU A 187 21.22 -2.34 14.98
C GLU A 187 20.82 -2.25 13.50
N VAL A 188 19.91 -1.34 13.15
CA VAL A 188 19.48 -1.14 11.76
C VAL A 188 20.47 -0.24 11.04
N GLN A 189 20.96 -0.68 9.88
CA GLN A 189 21.85 0.13 9.04
C GLN A 189 21.15 1.39 8.54
N HIS A 190 21.67 2.54 8.92
CA HIS A 190 21.10 3.84 8.63
C HIS A 190 21.68 4.52 7.37
N ASP A 191 22.85 4.07 6.90
CA ASP A 191 23.47 4.61 5.69
C ASP A 191 22.69 4.13 4.45
N PRO A 192 22.09 5.06 3.66
CA PRO A 192 21.33 4.71 2.46
C PRO A 192 22.22 4.20 1.31
N SER A 193 23.52 4.50 1.31
CA SER A 193 24.45 4.04 0.27
C SER A 193 24.80 2.56 0.41
N VAL A 194 24.56 1.97 1.59
CA VAL A 194 24.77 0.55 1.83
C VAL A 194 23.51 -0.22 1.41
N GLY A 195 23.62 -1.07 0.41
CA GLY A 195 22.50 -1.80 -0.19
C GLY A 195 21.89 -2.88 0.71
N CYS A 196 22.41 -4.12 0.65
CA CYS A 196 21.93 -5.23 1.47
C CYS A 196 22.64 -5.23 2.83
N HIS A 197 21.93 -4.93 3.90
CA HIS A 197 22.47 -4.89 5.26
C HIS A 197 21.39 -5.14 6.32
N THR A 198 21.77 -5.10 7.60
CA THR A 198 20.90 -5.33 8.77
C THR A 198 19.73 -4.34 8.79
N GLY A 199 18.54 -4.86 9.05
CA GLY A 199 17.30 -4.11 9.15
C GLY A 199 16.10 -4.96 8.74
N LEU A 200 14.93 -4.57 9.18
CA LEU A 200 13.69 -5.14 8.68
C LEU A 200 13.36 -4.45 7.36
N HIS A 201 13.30 -5.22 6.28
CA HIS A 201 13.05 -4.69 4.94
C HIS A 201 11.57 -4.77 4.59
N ALA A 202 11.03 -3.66 4.14
CA ALA A 202 9.75 -3.51 3.47
C ALA A 202 9.93 -2.52 2.30
N GLY A 203 8.91 -2.24 1.53
CA GLY A 203 9.02 -1.27 0.45
C GLY A 203 7.76 -1.16 -0.39
N THR A 204 7.92 -0.75 -1.65
CA THR A 204 6.84 -0.69 -2.62
C THR A 204 6.35 -2.10 -2.98
N TRP A 205 5.17 -2.17 -3.58
CA TRP A 205 4.62 -3.42 -4.12
C TRP A 205 5.59 -4.11 -5.08
N ASN A 206 6.12 -3.38 -6.05
CA ASN A 206 7.03 -3.93 -7.05
C ASN A 206 8.30 -4.51 -6.41
N TYR A 207 8.90 -3.78 -5.47
CA TYR A 207 10.05 -4.26 -4.71
C TYR A 207 9.73 -5.57 -3.96
N ALA A 208 8.63 -5.61 -3.23
CA ALA A 208 8.23 -6.76 -2.42
C ALA A 208 7.91 -7.98 -3.29
N ARG A 209 7.17 -7.79 -4.39
CA ARG A 209 6.81 -8.83 -5.36
C ARG A 209 8.04 -9.47 -6.00
N ASP A 210 9.00 -8.66 -6.41
CA ASP A 210 10.21 -9.15 -7.08
C ASP A 210 11.11 -9.98 -6.14
N PHE A 211 11.07 -9.67 -4.84
CA PHE A 211 11.77 -10.43 -3.80
C PHE A 211 11.00 -11.64 -3.28
N ALA A 212 9.68 -11.69 -3.40
CA ALA A 212 8.84 -12.75 -2.82
C ALA A 212 9.25 -14.15 -3.32
N ARG A 213 9.13 -15.12 -2.41
CA ARG A 213 9.32 -16.56 -2.67
C ARG A 213 8.11 -17.33 -2.12
N GLY A 214 6.93 -16.91 -2.57
CA GLY A 214 5.66 -17.54 -2.21
C GLY A 214 4.54 -16.54 -1.91
N ALA A 215 4.79 -15.46 -1.15
CA ALA A 215 3.76 -14.48 -0.85
C ALA A 215 4.33 -13.06 -0.68
N VAL A 216 3.44 -12.07 -0.84
CA VAL A 216 3.65 -10.68 -0.45
C VAL A 216 2.72 -10.36 0.71
N LEU A 217 3.28 -9.80 1.78
CA LEU A 217 2.54 -9.33 2.94
C LEU A 217 2.33 -7.83 2.87
N THR A 218 1.16 -7.39 3.26
CA THR A 218 0.88 -6.01 3.64
C THR A 218 1.40 -5.80 5.06
N VAL A 219 2.23 -4.78 5.25
CA VAL A 219 2.79 -4.44 6.56
C VAL A 219 2.51 -2.99 6.92
N GLU A 220 2.09 -2.77 8.15
CA GLU A 220 1.84 -1.44 8.72
C GLU A 220 3.09 -0.93 9.42
N ILE A 221 3.51 0.30 9.10
CA ILE A 221 4.73 0.92 9.60
C ILE A 221 4.42 2.28 10.21
N ASN A 222 4.87 2.48 11.45
CA ASN A 222 4.87 3.82 12.04
C ASN A 222 6.02 4.65 11.43
N PRO A 223 5.79 5.87 10.94
CA PRO A 223 6.83 6.74 10.39
C PRO A 223 8.06 6.91 11.29
N ARG A 224 7.88 6.91 12.61
CA ARG A 224 8.99 6.99 13.59
C ARG A 224 9.96 5.81 13.50
N ASP A 225 9.48 4.64 13.02
CA ASP A 225 10.26 3.39 13.00
C ASP A 225 11.07 3.23 11.70
N VAL A 226 10.92 4.15 10.75
CA VAL A 226 11.75 4.23 9.55
C VAL A 226 13.16 4.67 9.91
N VAL A 227 14.16 3.94 9.42
CA VAL A 227 15.58 4.21 9.71
C VAL A 227 16.29 4.69 8.45
N SER A 228 16.17 3.99 7.34
CA SER A 228 16.80 4.42 6.09
C SER A 228 16.05 3.94 4.83
N VAL A 229 16.32 4.64 3.74
CA VAL A 229 15.83 4.31 2.38
C VAL A 229 17.04 4.05 1.50
N PRO A 230 17.45 2.79 1.33
CA PRO A 230 18.59 2.44 0.49
C PRO A 230 18.42 2.87 -0.97
N THR A 231 19.50 3.31 -1.58
CA THR A 231 19.50 3.82 -2.95
C THR A 231 19.70 2.74 -4.02
N ASP A 232 19.97 1.51 -3.62
CA ASP A 232 20.26 0.37 -4.49
C ASP A 232 19.05 -0.21 -5.25
N CYS A 233 17.84 0.24 -4.92
CA CYS A 233 16.58 -0.22 -5.54
C CYS A 233 15.70 0.97 -5.91
N ASP A 234 16.24 2.02 -6.51
CA ASP A 234 15.52 3.24 -6.91
C ASP A 234 14.66 3.80 -5.77
N ALA A 235 15.21 3.78 -4.55
CA ALA A 235 14.54 4.18 -3.31
C ALA A 235 13.19 3.44 -3.05
N GLN A 236 12.98 2.25 -3.63
CA GLN A 236 11.76 1.48 -3.42
C GLN A 236 11.76 0.70 -2.09
N LYS A 237 12.94 0.47 -1.52
CA LYS A 237 13.16 -0.28 -0.29
C LYS A 237 13.19 0.63 0.92
N LEU A 238 12.61 0.16 2.02
CA LEU A 238 12.72 0.74 3.36
C LEU A 238 13.50 -0.19 4.28
N ARG A 239 14.31 0.37 5.18
CA ARG A 239 14.76 -0.30 6.41
C ARG A 239 14.06 0.33 7.59
N VAL A 240 13.39 -0.53 8.34
CA VAL A 240 12.64 -0.14 9.53
C VAL A 240 13.12 -0.96 10.73
N CYS A 241 12.86 -0.47 11.93
CA CYS A 241 13.13 -1.23 13.14
C CYS A 241 11.88 -1.98 13.65
N ARG A 242 10.68 -1.70 13.11
CA ARG A 242 9.43 -2.35 13.50
C ARG A 242 8.39 -2.24 12.39
N TYR A 243 7.57 -3.29 12.25
CA TYR A 243 6.31 -3.28 11.48
C TYR A 243 5.31 -4.26 12.10
N VAL A 244 4.06 -4.12 11.70
CA VAL A 244 2.98 -5.07 12.02
C VAL A 244 2.54 -5.74 10.72
N VAL A 245 2.41 -7.06 10.72
CA VAL A 245 1.91 -7.83 9.57
C VAL A 245 0.39 -7.73 9.56
N LYS A 246 -0.19 -7.19 8.47
CA LYS A 246 -1.64 -7.00 8.37
C LYS A 246 -2.32 -8.13 7.62
N ASP A 247 -1.85 -8.39 6.40
CA ASP A 247 -2.52 -9.33 5.50
C ASP A 247 -1.55 -9.92 4.47
N VAL A 248 -2.04 -10.91 3.75
CA VAL A 248 -1.42 -11.43 2.51
C VAL A 248 -2.12 -10.77 1.34
N THR A 249 -1.36 -10.21 0.41
CA THR A 249 -1.96 -9.51 -0.73
C THR A 249 -1.40 -10.00 -2.06
N GLU A 250 -2.24 -10.02 -3.09
CA GLU A 250 -1.86 -10.32 -4.47
C GLU A 250 -1.81 -9.05 -5.33
N VAL A 251 -2.30 -7.92 -4.79
CA VAL A 251 -2.39 -6.65 -5.50
C VAL A 251 -1.87 -5.50 -4.65
N GLU A 252 -1.45 -4.43 -5.31
CA GLU A 252 -1.13 -3.17 -4.67
C GLU A 252 -2.43 -2.46 -4.26
N LEU A 253 -2.42 -1.87 -3.07
CA LEU A 253 -3.52 -1.02 -2.63
C LEU A 253 -3.45 0.33 -3.36
N ASP A 254 -4.57 0.79 -3.88
CA ASP A 254 -4.72 2.06 -4.62
C ASP A 254 -5.54 3.10 -3.84
N THR A 255 -5.99 2.76 -2.62
CA THR A 255 -6.77 3.63 -1.75
C THR A 255 -5.87 4.45 -0.82
N PRO A 256 -6.18 5.74 -0.57
CA PRO A 256 -5.39 6.57 0.37
C PRO A 256 -5.55 6.14 1.83
N VAL A 257 -6.65 5.48 2.19
CA VAL A 257 -6.93 4.98 3.54
C VAL A 257 -7.08 3.46 3.49
N TYR A 258 -6.43 2.77 4.44
CA TYR A 258 -6.52 1.33 4.57
C TYR A 258 -7.93 0.93 5.02
N PRO A 259 -8.64 0.08 4.27
CA PRO A 259 -10.00 -0.31 4.61
C PRO A 259 -10.00 -1.05 5.95
N THR A 260 -10.90 -0.65 6.86
CA THR A 260 -11.20 -1.43 8.05
C THR A 260 -12.24 -2.50 7.73
N TYR A 261 -12.22 -3.61 8.45
CA TYR A 261 -13.17 -4.71 8.20
C TYR A 261 -14.63 -4.31 8.40
N ASP A 262 -14.88 -3.16 9.09
CA ASP A 262 -16.23 -2.62 9.28
C ASP A 262 -16.77 -1.92 8.02
N ASP A 263 -15.90 -1.57 7.05
CA ASP A 263 -16.30 -0.94 5.78
C ASP A 263 -16.76 -1.97 4.71
N TYR A 264 -16.55 -3.26 4.95
CA TYR A 264 -17.17 -4.30 4.14
C TYR A 264 -18.57 -4.56 4.71
N GLU A 265 -19.57 -3.82 4.26
CA GLU A 265 -20.93 -4.35 4.24
C GLU A 265 -20.84 -5.67 3.48
N ILE A 266 -20.98 -6.77 4.21
CA ILE A 266 -21.24 -8.07 3.59
C ILE A 266 -22.57 -7.86 2.89
N ASP A 267 -22.55 -7.59 1.59
CA ASP A 267 -23.72 -7.78 0.77
C ASP A 267 -24.18 -9.21 1.10
N GLU A 268 -25.24 -9.33 1.90
CA GLU A 268 -25.95 -10.59 2.08
C GLU A 268 -26.25 -11.06 0.63
N TYR A 269 -25.43 -12.01 0.17
CA TYR A 269 -25.79 -12.76 -1.01
C TYR A 269 -27.17 -13.32 -0.68
N ASP A 270 -28.19 -12.71 -1.31
CA ASP A 270 -29.52 -13.30 -1.37
C ASP A 270 -29.32 -14.77 -1.64
N ASP A 271 -29.68 -15.58 -0.65
CA ASP A 271 -29.83 -17.01 -0.75
C ASP A 271 -30.86 -17.26 -1.88
N LEU A 272 -30.31 -17.27 -3.11
CA LEU A 272 -31.08 -17.75 -4.25
C LEU A 272 -31.33 -19.22 -3.98
N GLY A 273 -32.46 -19.48 -3.31
CA GLY A 273 -32.97 -20.79 -3.07
C GLY A 273 -32.97 -21.58 -4.38
N TYR A 274 -32.03 -22.48 -4.47
CA TYR A 274 -32.16 -23.59 -5.39
C TYR A 274 -33.23 -24.54 -4.81
N ASP A 275 -34.45 -24.40 -5.29
CA ASP A 275 -35.46 -25.44 -5.17
C ASP A 275 -34.91 -26.67 -5.91
N ASP A 276 -34.34 -27.59 -5.14
CA ASP A 276 -33.95 -28.92 -5.60
C ASP A 276 -35.18 -29.83 -5.56
N ASP A 277 -36.07 -29.63 -6.53
CA ASP A 277 -37.10 -30.60 -6.90
C ASP A 277 -36.58 -31.42 -8.08
N SER A 278 -35.76 -32.43 -7.80
CA SER A 278 -35.56 -33.54 -8.72
C SER A 278 -35.61 -34.87 -7.99
N ASP A 279 -36.84 -35.40 -7.95
CA ASP A 279 -37.09 -36.83 -7.81
C ASP A 279 -36.30 -37.60 -8.87
N TYR A 280 -35.35 -38.40 -8.44
CA TYR A 280 -34.79 -39.49 -9.23
C TYR A 280 -34.93 -40.78 -8.46
N ASP A 281 -35.78 -41.63 -9.02
CA ASP A 281 -36.02 -43.00 -8.64
C ASP A 281 -34.73 -43.84 -8.59
N ASP A 282 -34.63 -44.63 -7.55
CA ASP A 282 -33.69 -45.74 -7.36
C ASP A 282 -33.95 -46.81 -8.46
N GLU A 283 -32.93 -47.09 -9.25
CA GLU A 283 -32.78 -48.40 -9.89
C GLU A 283 -31.34 -48.91 -9.70
N ASP A 284 -31.29 -50.02 -8.95
CA ASP A 284 -30.16 -50.91 -8.73
C ASP A 284 -29.50 -51.36 -10.04
N VAL A 285 -28.19 -51.21 -10.18
CA VAL A 285 -27.35 -52.09 -11.03
C VAL A 285 -26.03 -52.36 -10.35
N ASP A 286 -25.92 -53.58 -9.80
CA ASP A 286 -24.67 -54.31 -9.57
C ASP A 286 -23.80 -54.37 -10.83
N THR A 287 -22.49 -54.13 -10.70
CA THR A 287 -21.46 -55.07 -11.25
C THR A 287 -20.03 -54.55 -11.04
N GLU A 288 -19.30 -55.30 -10.24
CA GLU A 288 -17.94 -55.85 -10.40
C GLU A 288 -16.79 -54.94 -10.94
N ALA A 289 -15.80 -54.85 -10.10
CA ALA A 289 -14.41 -54.45 -10.46
C ALA A 289 -13.72 -55.54 -11.31
N PRO A 290 -12.72 -55.16 -12.08
CA PRO A 290 -11.56 -56.00 -12.21
C PRO A 290 -10.22 -55.27 -11.97
N THR A 291 -9.43 -55.99 -11.21
CA THR A 291 -8.01 -56.09 -10.95
C THR A 291 -7.03 -55.71 -12.07
N HIS A 292 -5.93 -55.08 -11.60
CA HIS A 292 -4.51 -55.22 -12.01
C HIS A 292 -4.18 -55.80 -13.40
N VAL A 293 -3.27 -55.08 -14.11
CA VAL A 293 -2.11 -55.68 -14.77
C VAL A 293 -0.97 -54.62 -14.92
N GLU A 294 0.21 -54.99 -14.40
CA GLU A 294 1.50 -54.44 -14.72
C GLU A 294 1.94 -54.80 -16.16
N SER A 295 2.80 -53.94 -16.77
CA SER A 295 4.12 -54.26 -17.26
C SER A 295 4.56 -53.47 -18.50
N LYS A 296 5.71 -52.84 -18.34
CA LYS A 296 6.98 -52.98 -19.08
C LYS A 296 7.18 -52.36 -20.46
N GLU A 297 8.23 -51.50 -20.46
CA GLU A 297 9.37 -51.40 -21.40
C GLU A 297 9.08 -51.39 -22.89
N GLU A 298 9.63 -50.57 -23.70
CA GLU A 298 10.98 -50.10 -24.03
C GLU A 298 10.98 -49.36 -25.40
N LYS A 299 11.90 -48.40 -25.53
CA LYS A 299 12.74 -48.06 -26.72
C LYS A 299 12.28 -47.15 -27.85
N GLU A 300 13.16 -46.16 -27.92
CA GLU A 300 13.97 -45.62 -29.07
C GLU A 300 13.28 -44.76 -30.11
N ALA A 301 13.79 -43.56 -30.09
CA ALA A 301 14.74 -42.82 -30.95
C ALA A 301 14.08 -42.04 -32.10
N THR A 302 14.33 -40.80 -32.28
CA THR A 302 15.35 -40.08 -33.02
C THR A 302 14.96 -38.62 -33.33
N GLU A 303 15.95 -37.77 -33.19
CA GLU A 303 16.30 -36.55 -33.93
C GLU A 303 15.46 -35.29 -33.83
N SER A 304 16.00 -34.33 -33.16
CA SER A 304 16.83 -33.18 -33.59
C SER A 304 15.99 -31.97 -34.00
N THR A 305 16.03 -30.96 -33.17
CA THR A 305 16.33 -29.58 -33.57
C THR A 305 16.75 -28.78 -32.35
N GLY A 306 17.90 -28.14 -32.45
CA GLY A 306 18.58 -27.46 -31.36
C GLY A 306 17.85 -26.22 -30.85
N VAL A 307 17.77 -26.14 -29.52
CA VAL A 307 17.59 -24.90 -28.80
C VAL A 307 18.79 -24.76 -27.88
N VAL A 308 19.54 -23.70 -28.10
CA VAL A 308 20.69 -23.32 -27.29
C VAL A 308 20.15 -22.88 -25.91
N THR A 309 20.32 -23.73 -24.93
CA THR A 309 20.14 -23.33 -23.51
C THR A 309 21.43 -22.69 -23.07
N ALA A 310 21.41 -21.35 -22.90
CA ALA A 310 22.47 -20.66 -22.19
C ALA A 310 22.33 -20.99 -20.70
N ASP A 311 23.31 -21.73 -20.22
CA ASP A 311 23.53 -22.02 -18.81
C ASP A 311 23.97 -20.71 -18.11
N VAL A 312 23.09 -20.04 -17.37
CA VAL A 312 23.44 -18.91 -16.51
C VAL A 312 23.43 -19.37 -15.06
N SER A 313 24.32 -20.32 -14.76
CA SER A 313 24.73 -20.61 -13.40
C SER A 313 25.99 -19.80 -13.09
N SER A 314 25.88 -18.48 -13.00
CA SER A 314 26.86 -17.65 -12.30
C SER A 314 26.30 -17.31 -10.94
N ALA A 315 26.72 -18.03 -9.93
CA ALA A 315 26.54 -17.66 -8.54
C ALA A 315 27.17 -16.26 -8.32
N ILE A 316 26.33 -15.25 -8.22
CA ILE A 316 26.75 -13.91 -7.78
C ILE A 316 27.06 -14.03 -6.29
N THR A 317 28.33 -14.24 -5.98
CA THR A 317 28.83 -14.11 -4.61
C THR A 317 28.87 -12.63 -4.26
N TRP A 318 27.87 -12.18 -3.52
CA TRP A 318 27.85 -10.85 -2.93
C TRP A 318 28.94 -10.77 -1.85
N ARG A 319 29.97 -9.95 -2.10
CA ARG A 319 30.88 -9.53 -1.04
C ARG A 319 30.27 -8.28 -0.38
N PRO A 320 30.19 -8.21 0.98
CA PRO A 320 29.84 -6.99 1.65
C PRO A 320 30.84 -5.89 1.27
N VAL A 321 30.36 -4.75 0.80
CA VAL A 321 31.19 -3.54 0.69
C VAL A 321 31.25 -2.99 2.10
N GLU A 322 32.38 -3.08 2.77
CA GLU A 322 32.59 -2.46 4.06
C GLU A 322 32.51 -0.94 3.89
N SER A 323 31.60 -0.30 4.63
CA SER A 323 31.58 1.16 4.74
C SER A 323 32.90 1.62 5.40
N HIS A 324 33.58 2.58 4.80
CA HIS A 324 34.81 3.16 5.37
C HIS A 324 34.55 4.11 6.56
N TRP A 325 33.25 4.33 6.89
CA TRP A 325 32.84 5.17 8.00
C TRP A 325 32.35 4.31 9.18
N ALA A 326 32.89 4.57 10.37
CA ALA A 326 32.33 4.01 11.59
C ALA A 326 31.02 4.73 11.97
N PRO A 327 30.05 4.06 12.63
CA PRO A 327 28.78 4.68 13.04
C PRO A 327 28.94 5.96 13.86
N GLU A 328 29.98 6.03 14.70
CA GLU A 328 30.33 7.17 15.55
C GLU A 328 31.29 8.17 14.92
N ASP A 329 31.70 8.01 13.66
CA ASP A 329 32.64 8.89 13.01
C ASP A 329 32.01 10.28 12.79
N PRO A 330 32.56 11.34 13.40
CA PRO A 330 32.01 12.70 13.31
C PRO A 330 32.09 13.29 11.90
N GLU A 331 32.94 12.73 11.02
CA GLU A 331 33.08 13.17 9.64
C GLU A 331 32.15 12.42 8.70
N ALA A 332 31.47 11.35 9.17
CA ALA A 332 30.50 10.63 8.37
C ALA A 332 29.42 11.61 7.88
N PRO A 333 28.98 11.49 6.62
CA PRO A 333 28.00 12.42 6.03
C PRO A 333 26.74 12.64 6.86
N TRP A 334 26.33 11.62 7.62
CA TRP A 334 25.13 11.62 8.47
C TRP A 334 25.34 12.19 9.88
N ASN A 335 26.58 12.46 10.31
CA ASN A 335 26.91 13.09 11.59
C ASN A 335 27.22 14.60 11.45
N ARG A 336 27.22 15.13 10.24
CA ARG A 336 27.41 16.58 10.01
C ARG A 336 26.05 17.27 10.21
N VAL A 337 26.00 18.09 11.27
CA VAL A 337 24.88 18.99 11.61
C VAL A 337 24.90 20.20 10.68
#